data_70dcb8b6cf47db9723046d2142b182e1
#
_entry.id   70dcb8b6cf47db9723046d2142b182e1
#
_cell.length_a   1.000
_cell.length_b   1.000
_cell.length_c   1.000
_cell.angle_alpha   90.00
_cell.angle_beta   90.00
_cell.angle_gamma   90.00
#
_symmetry.space_group_name_H-M   'P 1'
#
loop_
_entity.id
_entity.type
_entity.pdbx_description
1 polymer ?
#
loop_
_entity_poly.entity_id
_entity_poly.type
_entity_poly.pdbx_seq_one_letter_code
_entity_poly.pdbx_strand_id
1 'polypeptide(L)'
;MSNNLTKREIVLTIYEKTGFPQKEVQATVQMTLDIIQKALAEGRNVELRNFGVLEVQVRKQRIGRNPNKPEAEVIIPQRAVVKFKSGKILKQQLKKLDLVKLQA
;
A
#
# COMPACT_ATOMS: atom_id res chain seq x y z
N MET A 1 1.66 19.46 4.14
CA MET A 1 0.65 19.02 3.15
C MET A 1 1.12 17.76 2.45
N SER A 2 0.31 16.73 2.46
CA SER A 2 0.72 15.50 1.80
C SER A 2 0.59 15.66 0.28
N ASN A 3 1.53 15.04 -0.43
CA ASN A 3 1.55 15.04 -1.88
C ASN A 3 1.35 13.61 -2.36
N ASN A 4 0.21 13.04 -2.02
CA ASN A 4 -0.09 11.66 -2.34
C ASN A 4 -0.44 11.51 -3.82
N LEU A 5 0.09 10.44 -4.42
CA LEU A 5 -0.35 10.02 -5.74
C LEU A 5 -1.73 9.37 -5.58
N THR A 6 -2.69 9.86 -6.35
CA THR A 6 -4.06 9.34 -6.31
C THR A 6 -4.34 8.48 -7.54
N LYS A 7 -5.39 7.68 -7.46
CA LYS A 7 -5.85 6.87 -8.59
C LYS A 7 -6.15 7.75 -9.81
N ARG A 8 -6.77 8.90 -9.57
CA ARG A 8 -7.09 9.85 -10.64
C ARG A 8 -5.83 10.32 -11.38
N GLU A 9 -4.76 10.63 -10.63
CA GLU A 9 -3.50 11.05 -11.24
C GLU A 9 -2.85 9.93 -12.05
N ILE A 10 -2.97 8.69 -11.59
CA ILE A 10 -2.47 7.54 -12.33
C ILE A 10 -3.17 7.44 -13.68
N VAL A 11 -4.50 7.54 -13.68
CA VAL A 11 -5.30 7.46 -14.89
C VAL A 11 -4.91 8.57 -15.87
N LEU A 12 -4.81 9.81 -15.38
CA LEU A 12 -4.44 10.95 -16.22
C LEU A 12 -3.04 10.81 -16.80
N THR A 13 -2.09 10.34 -16.00
CA THR A 13 -0.72 10.13 -16.46
C THR A 13 -0.65 9.11 -17.59
N ILE A 14 -1.38 8.00 -17.45
CA ILE A 14 -1.43 6.98 -18.48
C ILE A 14 -2.08 7.54 -19.75
N TYR A 15 -3.18 8.26 -19.60
CA TYR A 15 -3.88 8.88 -20.71
C TYR A 15 -2.96 9.82 -21.48
N GLU A 16 -2.21 10.67 -20.77
CA GLU A 16 -1.29 11.62 -21.40
C GLU A 16 -0.15 10.94 -22.14
N LYS A 17 0.35 9.84 -21.61
CA LYS A 17 1.46 9.10 -22.21
C LYS A 17 1.06 8.24 -23.40
N THR A 18 -0.14 7.71 -23.39
CA THR A 18 -0.58 6.72 -24.38
C THR A 18 -1.59 7.25 -25.38
N GLY A 19 -2.40 8.22 -24.98
CA GLY A 19 -3.53 8.67 -25.78
C GLY A 19 -4.69 7.68 -25.81
N PHE A 20 -4.64 6.61 -24.97
CA PHE A 20 -5.74 5.67 -24.87
C PHE A 20 -6.99 6.37 -24.36
N PRO A 21 -8.21 5.90 -24.77
CA PRO A 21 -9.43 6.51 -24.26
C PRO A 21 -9.45 6.54 -22.72
N GLN A 22 -9.70 7.71 -22.16
CA GLN A 22 -9.63 7.93 -20.72
C GLN A 22 -10.53 6.97 -19.94
N LYS A 23 -11.73 6.72 -20.47
CA LYS A 23 -12.70 5.82 -19.85
C LYS A 23 -12.16 4.39 -19.74
N GLU A 24 -11.47 3.92 -20.78
CA GLU A 24 -10.86 2.58 -20.78
C GLU A 24 -9.65 2.50 -19.84
N VAL A 25 -8.85 3.56 -19.77
CA VAL A 25 -7.74 3.64 -18.83
C VAL A 25 -8.26 3.55 -17.41
N GLN A 26 -9.29 4.32 -17.11
CA GLN A 26 -9.90 4.32 -15.78
C GLN A 26 -10.41 2.93 -15.39
N ALA A 27 -11.10 2.25 -16.31
CA ALA A 27 -11.61 0.91 -16.06
C ALA A 27 -10.46 -0.08 -15.82
N THR A 28 -9.41 -0.01 -16.62
CA THR A 28 -8.26 -0.90 -16.48
C THR A 28 -7.53 -0.70 -15.15
N VAL A 29 -7.30 0.54 -14.77
CA VAL A 29 -6.65 0.84 -13.49
C VAL A 29 -7.51 0.32 -12.34
N GLN A 30 -8.83 0.56 -12.39
CA GLN A 30 -9.73 0.10 -11.35
C GLN A 30 -9.75 -1.43 -11.26
N MET A 31 -9.80 -2.12 -12.40
CA MET A 31 -9.78 -3.58 -12.42
C MET A 31 -8.48 -4.14 -11.86
N THR A 32 -7.36 -3.49 -12.14
CA THR A 32 -6.06 -3.91 -11.61
C THR A 32 -6.08 -3.87 -10.09
N LEU A 33 -6.56 -2.77 -9.52
CA LEU A 33 -6.64 -2.62 -8.06
C LEU A 33 -7.63 -3.61 -7.45
N ASP A 34 -8.77 -3.83 -8.11
CA ASP A 34 -9.78 -4.79 -7.63
C ASP A 34 -9.24 -6.21 -7.60
N ILE A 35 -8.47 -6.61 -8.61
CA ILE A 35 -7.86 -7.94 -8.67
C ILE A 35 -6.85 -8.12 -7.53
N ILE A 36 -6.02 -7.11 -7.29
CA ILE A 36 -5.04 -7.13 -6.21
C ILE A 36 -5.76 -7.22 -4.86
N GLN A 37 -6.77 -6.39 -4.66
CA GLN A 37 -7.53 -6.35 -3.42
C GLN A 37 -8.21 -7.69 -3.14
N LYS A 38 -8.80 -8.29 -4.16
CA LYS A 38 -9.45 -9.59 -4.03
C LYS A 38 -8.47 -10.68 -3.61
N ALA A 39 -7.30 -10.71 -4.24
CA ALA A 39 -6.27 -11.69 -3.90
C ALA A 39 -5.86 -11.56 -2.44
N LEU A 40 -5.62 -10.34 -1.99
CA LEU A 40 -5.23 -10.08 -0.59
C LEU A 40 -6.34 -10.47 0.38
N ALA A 41 -7.59 -10.17 0.03
CA ALA A 41 -8.75 -10.54 0.87
C ALA A 41 -8.91 -12.05 0.99
N GLU A 42 -8.42 -12.80 0.02
CA GLU A 42 -8.43 -14.27 0.05
C GLU A 42 -7.20 -14.87 0.74
N GLY A 43 -6.33 -14.01 1.27
CA GLY A 43 -5.12 -14.46 1.97
C GLY A 43 -3.94 -14.75 1.06
N ARG A 44 -4.01 -14.34 -0.21
CA ARG A 44 -2.92 -14.57 -1.16
C ARG A 44 -1.97 -13.38 -1.16
N ASN A 45 -0.66 -13.67 -1.13
CA ASN A 45 0.34 -12.63 -1.32
C ASN A 45 0.35 -12.19 -2.79
N VAL A 46 0.62 -10.90 -3.00
CA VAL A 46 0.68 -10.34 -4.35
C VAL A 46 2.12 -9.93 -4.63
N GLU A 47 2.76 -10.60 -5.58
CA GLU A 47 4.13 -10.29 -5.98
C GLU A 47 4.11 -9.49 -7.27
N LEU A 48 4.68 -8.28 -7.21
CA LEU A 48 4.81 -7.40 -8.36
C LEU A 48 6.31 -7.23 -8.63
N ARG A 49 6.79 -7.97 -9.62
CA ARG A 49 8.22 -8.05 -9.92
C ARG A 49 8.85 -6.67 -10.07
N ASN A 50 10.00 -6.47 -9.43
CA ASN A 50 10.79 -5.24 -9.40
C ASN A 50 10.15 -4.09 -8.62
N PHE A 51 8.89 -4.20 -8.25
CA PHE A 51 8.20 -3.19 -7.45
C PHE A 51 8.18 -3.59 -5.97
N GLY A 52 7.62 -4.74 -5.68
CA GLY A 52 7.55 -5.22 -4.31
C GLY A 52 6.55 -6.35 -4.14
N VAL A 53 6.39 -6.76 -2.89
CA VAL A 53 5.47 -7.82 -2.51
C VAL A 53 4.53 -7.31 -1.44
N LEU A 54 3.25 -7.54 -1.64
CA LEU A 54 2.22 -7.29 -0.62
C LEU A 54 1.94 -8.63 0.06
N GLU A 55 2.28 -8.73 1.35
CA GLU A 55 2.14 -9.97 2.12
C GLU A 55 1.01 -9.87 3.11
N VAL A 56 0.15 -10.88 3.14
CA VAL A 56 -0.87 -11.01 4.17
C VAL A 56 -0.22 -11.67 5.37
N GLN A 57 -0.24 -10.99 6.50
CA GLN A 57 0.36 -11.48 7.74
C GLN A 57 -0.67 -11.45 8.85
N VAL A 58 -0.57 -12.43 9.75
CA VAL A 58 -1.42 -12.48 10.92
C VAL A 58 -0.69 -11.83 12.09
N ARG A 59 -1.29 -10.80 12.66
CA ARG A 59 -0.79 -10.18 13.89
C ARG A 59 -1.41 -10.89 15.08
N LYS A 60 -0.56 -11.38 15.98
CA LYS A 60 -1.02 -12.09 17.16
C LYS A 60 -1.77 -11.15 18.10
N GLN A 61 -2.68 -11.74 18.90
CA GLN A 61 -3.34 -11.04 19.97
C GLN A 61 -2.29 -10.47 20.92
N ARG A 62 -2.52 -9.27 21.38
CA ARG A 62 -1.62 -8.62 22.34
C ARG A 62 -2.42 -7.80 23.33
N ILE A 63 -1.78 -7.48 24.47
CA ILE A 63 -2.36 -6.61 25.48
C ILE A 63 -1.79 -5.23 25.31
N GLY A 64 -2.66 -4.26 25.07
CA GLY A 64 -2.28 -2.85 24.99
C GLY A 64 -2.74 -2.12 26.24
N ARG A 65 -2.37 -0.84 26.34
CA ARG A 65 -2.79 0.02 27.44
C ARG A 65 -3.43 1.30 26.89
N ASN A 66 -4.52 1.69 27.57
CA ASN A 66 -5.20 2.93 27.25
C ASN A 66 -4.36 4.10 27.80
N PRO A 67 -3.90 5.04 26.96
CA PRO A 67 -3.09 6.17 27.43
C PRO A 67 -3.82 7.07 28.44
N ASN A 68 -5.16 7.10 28.39
CA ASN A 68 -5.97 7.90 29.34
C ASN A 68 -6.19 7.18 30.66
N LYS A 69 -6.04 5.86 30.70
CA LYS A 69 -6.16 5.01 31.88
C LYS A 69 -5.06 3.98 31.85
N PRO A 70 -3.82 4.34 32.26
CA PRO A 70 -2.68 3.43 32.13
C PRO A 70 -2.82 2.09 32.85
N GLU A 71 -3.63 2.04 33.90
CA GLU A 71 -3.90 0.79 34.63
C GLU A 71 -4.94 -0.11 33.96
N ALA A 72 -5.65 0.40 32.94
CA ALA A 72 -6.63 -0.41 32.20
C ALA A 72 -5.96 -1.09 31.02
N GLU A 73 -6.07 -2.41 30.96
CA GLU A 73 -5.55 -3.22 29.85
C GLU A 73 -6.62 -3.36 28.77
N VAL A 74 -6.19 -3.25 27.52
CA VAL A 74 -7.05 -3.46 26.36
C VAL A 74 -6.51 -4.63 25.56
N ILE A 75 -7.37 -5.63 25.30
CA ILE A 75 -6.98 -6.79 24.49
C ILE A 75 -7.13 -6.41 23.02
N ILE A 76 -6.01 -6.47 22.29
CA ILE A 76 -6.01 -6.24 20.84
C ILE A 76 -6.10 -7.62 20.18
N PRO A 77 -7.22 -7.96 19.50
CA PRO A 77 -7.42 -9.31 18.98
C PRO A 77 -6.47 -9.59 17.80
N GLN A 78 -6.31 -10.88 17.53
CA GLN A 78 -5.60 -11.36 16.36
C GLN A 78 -6.29 -10.84 15.09
N ARG A 79 -5.49 -10.40 14.13
CA ARG A 79 -6.03 -9.86 12.89
C ARG A 79 -5.08 -10.07 11.71
N ALA A 80 -5.62 -10.07 10.51
CA ALA A 80 -4.83 -10.08 9.29
C ALA A 80 -4.49 -8.65 8.88
N VAL A 81 -3.25 -8.44 8.46
CA VAL A 81 -2.78 -7.16 7.95
C VAL A 81 -1.98 -7.39 6.68
N VAL A 82 -1.84 -6.35 5.88
CA VAL A 82 -1.02 -6.40 4.67
C VAL A 82 0.26 -5.63 4.93
N LYS A 83 1.41 -6.28 4.70
CA LYS A 83 2.72 -5.66 4.81
C LYS A 83 3.33 -5.54 3.42
N PHE A 84 3.82 -4.36 3.07
CA PHE A 84 4.50 -4.13 1.80
C PHE A 84 6.00 -4.26 1.98
N LYS A 85 6.63 -5.09 1.14
CA LYS A 85 8.09 -5.22 1.09
C LYS A 85 8.56 -4.70 -0.26
N SER A 86 9.41 -3.67 -0.23
CA SER A 86 9.96 -3.08 -1.45
C SER A 86 10.81 -4.08 -2.21
N GLY A 87 10.66 -4.09 -3.55
CA GLY A 87 11.53 -4.88 -4.41
C GLY A 87 12.92 -4.25 -4.53
N LYS A 88 13.83 -4.97 -5.17
CA LYS A 88 15.23 -4.55 -5.29
C LYS A 88 15.37 -3.15 -5.93
N ILE A 89 14.69 -2.92 -7.03
CA ILE A 89 14.80 -1.67 -7.76
C ILE A 89 14.23 -0.50 -6.94
N LEU A 90 13.06 -0.70 -6.35
CA LEU A 90 12.46 0.33 -5.51
C LEU A 90 13.33 0.65 -4.29
N LYS A 91 13.92 -0.38 -3.66
CA LYS A 91 14.85 -0.17 -2.53
C LYS A 91 16.02 0.70 -2.93
N GLN A 92 16.59 0.46 -4.11
CA GLN A 92 17.73 1.23 -4.60
C GLN A 92 17.34 2.69 -4.85
N GLN A 93 16.14 2.91 -5.39
CA GLN A 93 15.63 4.25 -5.62
C GLN A 93 15.37 4.99 -4.31
N LEU A 94 14.84 4.29 -3.31
CA LEU A 94 14.57 4.88 -2.00
C LEU A 94 15.86 5.33 -1.28
N LYS A 95 16.95 4.62 -1.49
CA LYS A 95 18.25 5.01 -0.91
C LYS A 95 18.75 6.36 -1.41
N LYS A 96 18.27 6.80 -2.56
CA LYS A 96 18.68 8.07 -3.17
C LYS A 96 17.80 9.24 -2.72
N LEU A 97 16.78 8.99 -1.92
CA LEU A 97 15.91 10.07 -1.45
C LEU A 97 16.62 10.94 -0.43
N ASP A 98 16.32 12.23 -0.49
CA ASP A 98 16.78 13.19 0.51
C ASP A 98 15.93 13.05 1.77
N LEU A 99 16.49 12.40 2.79
CA LEU A 99 15.77 12.14 4.03
C LEU A 99 15.43 13.42 4.79
N VAL A 100 16.26 14.45 4.64
CA VAL A 100 16.00 15.73 5.29
C VAL A 100 14.73 16.35 4.72
N LYS A 101 14.57 16.33 3.40
CA LYS A 101 13.36 16.84 2.75
C LYS A 101 12.13 16.05 3.14
N LEU A 102 12.26 14.73 3.29
CA LEU A 102 11.15 13.87 3.68
C LEU A 102 10.66 14.15 5.10
N GLN A 103 11.56 14.53 5.98
CA GLN A 103 11.25 14.80 7.38
C GLN A 103 10.79 16.22 7.64
N ALA A 104 10.95 17.09 6.66
CA ALA A 104 10.59 18.50 6.78
C ALA A 104 9.08 18.73 6.77
#